data_96d1672173419232c37c5cf32e3cb1d0
#
_entry.id   96d1672173419232c37c5cf32e3cb1d0
#
_cell.length_a   1.000
_cell.length_b   1.000
_cell.length_c   1.000
_cell.angle_alpha   90.00
_cell.angle_beta   90.00
_cell.angle_gamma   90.00
#
_symmetry.space_group_name_H-M   'P 1'
#
loop_
_entity.id
_entity.type
_entity.pdbx_description
1 polymer ?
#
loop_
_entity_poly.entity_id
_entity_poly.type
_entity_poly.pdbx_seq_one_letter_code
_entity_poly.pdbx_strand_id
1 'polypeptide(L)'
;MSTKNYPEINVAAQENDPDSILNFYRRALALRKSSDTLLFGDYREWFPRSPKLYMYERSLGDERILVAISFRHFPIRCRLPEGLAAERGELLLGNYPQPQIGTLRPYEAQVWRWKR
;
A
#
# COMPACT_ATOMS: atom_id res chain seq x y z
N MET A 1 18.35 -9.25 -12.04
CA MET A 1 17.93 -9.47 -11.90
C MET A 1 17.70 -9.89 -11.79
N SER A 2 17.98 -9.67 -11.57
CA SER A 2 17.62 -10.04 -11.29
C SER A 2 17.64 -10.34 -11.00
N THR A 3 18.00 -10.15 -10.99
CA THR A 3 17.94 -10.47 -10.61
C THR A 3 18.31 -10.98 -10.10
N LYS A 4 18.79 -10.39 -10.64
CA LYS A 4 19.12 -11.07 -9.91
C LYS A 4 18.88 -11.31 -8.54
N ASN A 5 18.52 -11.08 -8.04
CA ASN A 5 18.07 -11.44 -6.89
C ASN A 5 16.73 -11.90 -6.75
N TYR A 6 15.89 -11.74 -7.58
CA TYR A 6 14.65 -12.39 -7.63
C TYR A 6 14.74 -13.87 -7.80
N PRO A 7 15.78 -14.39 -8.30
CA PRO A 7 15.87 -15.83 -8.47
C PRO A 7 15.71 -16.61 -7.19
N GLU A 8 15.87 -15.94 -6.08
CA GLU A 8 15.72 -16.61 -4.83
C GLU A 8 14.30 -16.73 -4.35
N ILE A 9 13.36 -16.17 -5.04
CA ILE A 9 11.96 -16.21 -4.64
C ILE A 9 11.40 -17.60 -4.90
N ASN A 10 10.94 -18.23 -3.82
CA ASN A 10 10.34 -19.56 -3.87
C ASN A 10 8.85 -19.43 -3.66
N VAL A 11 8.05 -19.81 -4.66
CA VAL A 11 6.59 -19.66 -4.60
C VAL A 11 6.00 -20.42 -3.42
N ALA A 12 6.46 -21.65 -3.16
CA ALA A 12 5.93 -22.42 -2.06
C ALA A 12 6.23 -21.77 -0.72
N ALA A 13 7.44 -21.22 -0.55
CA ALA A 13 7.77 -20.53 0.68
C ALA A 13 6.94 -19.26 0.84
N GLN A 14 6.68 -18.56 -0.25
CA GLN A 14 5.87 -17.35 -0.19
C GLN A 14 4.42 -17.65 0.15
N GLU A 15 3.90 -18.77 -0.30
CA GLU A 15 2.53 -19.14 0.03
C GLU A 15 2.33 -19.39 1.51
N ASN A 16 3.37 -19.82 2.20
CA ASN A 16 3.31 -20.09 3.63
C ASN A 16 3.74 -18.91 4.50
N ASP A 17 4.22 -17.83 3.88
CA ASP A 17 4.70 -16.65 4.60
C ASP A 17 3.71 -15.52 4.41
N PRO A 18 2.98 -15.12 5.48
CA PRO A 18 1.97 -14.06 5.32
C PRO A 18 2.56 -12.70 4.95
N ASP A 19 3.86 -12.51 5.16
CA ASP A 19 4.53 -11.25 4.84
C ASP A 19 5.21 -11.28 3.48
N SER A 20 5.06 -12.37 2.72
CA SER A 20 5.67 -12.47 1.41
C SER A 20 4.99 -11.57 0.40
N ILE A 21 5.72 -11.25 -0.68
CA ILE A 21 5.18 -10.46 -1.77
C ILE A 21 3.97 -11.15 -2.41
N LEU A 22 4.04 -12.46 -2.58
CA LEU A 22 2.95 -13.21 -3.19
C LEU A 22 1.67 -13.12 -2.36
N ASN A 23 1.77 -13.34 -1.06
CA ASN A 23 0.60 -13.27 -0.19
C ASN A 23 0.07 -11.84 -0.08
N PHE A 24 0.95 -10.86 -0.06
CA PHE A 24 0.50 -9.46 -0.08
C PHE A 24 -0.30 -9.19 -1.35
N TYR A 25 0.19 -9.66 -2.49
CA TYR A 25 -0.49 -9.43 -3.77
C TYR A 25 -1.86 -10.09 -3.79
N ARG A 26 -1.96 -11.31 -3.27
CA ARG A 26 -3.25 -12.02 -3.17
C ARG A 26 -4.23 -11.25 -2.30
N ARG A 27 -3.76 -10.76 -1.15
CA ARG A 27 -4.62 -9.97 -0.25
C ARG A 27 -5.04 -8.65 -0.89
N ALA A 28 -4.16 -8.03 -1.65
CA ALA A 28 -4.49 -6.79 -2.33
C ALA A 28 -5.57 -7.02 -3.38
N LEU A 29 -5.49 -8.10 -4.13
CA LEU A 29 -6.52 -8.44 -5.12
C LEU A 29 -7.85 -8.74 -4.44
N ALA A 30 -7.83 -9.47 -3.32
CA ALA A 30 -9.04 -9.78 -2.59
C ALA A 30 -9.68 -8.50 -2.03
N LEU A 31 -8.86 -7.60 -1.49
CA LEU A 31 -9.33 -6.33 -0.97
C LEU A 31 -9.99 -5.52 -2.09
N ARG A 32 -9.35 -5.45 -3.25
CA ARG A 32 -9.90 -4.70 -4.36
C ARG A 32 -11.27 -5.23 -4.77
N LYS A 33 -11.43 -6.55 -4.82
CA LYS A 33 -12.69 -7.17 -5.22
C LYS A 33 -13.80 -6.92 -4.21
N SER A 34 -13.45 -6.71 -2.94
CA SER A 34 -14.44 -6.51 -1.89
C SER A 34 -14.75 -5.05 -1.62
N SER A 35 -14.08 -4.11 -2.29
CA SER A 35 -14.21 -2.69 -2.00
C SER A 35 -14.77 -1.95 -3.20
N ASP A 36 -15.97 -1.40 -3.04
CA ASP A 36 -16.56 -0.57 -4.09
C ASP A 36 -15.71 0.67 -4.35
N THR A 37 -15.11 1.22 -3.31
CA THR A 37 -14.25 2.39 -3.46
C THR A 37 -13.05 2.09 -4.33
N LEU A 38 -12.41 0.94 -4.15
CA LEU A 38 -11.25 0.56 -4.96
C LEU A 38 -11.64 0.19 -6.39
N LEU A 39 -12.86 -0.33 -6.59
CA LEU A 39 -13.31 -0.71 -7.92
C LEU A 39 -13.89 0.46 -8.71
N PHE A 40 -14.67 1.32 -8.05
CA PHE A 40 -15.47 2.32 -8.74
C PHE A 40 -15.22 3.75 -8.29
N GLY A 41 -14.40 3.97 -7.26
CA GLY A 41 -14.16 5.29 -6.72
C GLY A 41 -13.34 6.18 -7.65
N ASP A 42 -13.37 7.47 -7.37
CA ASP A 42 -12.53 8.42 -8.08
C ASP A 42 -11.06 8.13 -7.77
N TYR A 43 -10.20 8.37 -8.76
CA TYR A 43 -8.77 8.13 -8.63
C TYR A 43 -8.04 9.47 -8.62
N ARG A 44 -7.11 9.62 -7.68
CA ARG A 44 -6.23 10.79 -7.63
C ARG A 44 -4.84 10.35 -7.20
N GLU A 45 -3.86 10.70 -8.02
CA GLU A 45 -2.46 10.43 -7.69
C GLU A 45 -1.90 11.59 -6.88
N TRP A 46 -1.19 11.27 -5.79
CA TRP A 46 -0.55 12.27 -4.94
C TRP A 46 0.95 12.22 -5.19
N PHE A 47 1.59 13.40 -5.22
CA PHE A 47 3.04 13.52 -5.42
C PHE A 47 3.51 12.77 -6.66
N PRO A 48 2.90 13.04 -7.83
CA PRO A 48 3.18 12.21 -9.02
C PRO A 48 4.61 12.31 -9.53
N ARG A 49 5.35 13.33 -9.11
CA ARG A 49 6.74 13.51 -9.54
C ARG A 49 7.74 12.99 -8.54
N SER A 50 7.28 12.38 -7.44
CA SER A 50 8.19 11.84 -6.45
C SER A 50 8.90 10.59 -7.01
N PRO A 51 10.24 10.53 -7.00
CA PRO A 51 10.93 9.32 -7.41
C PRO A 51 10.99 8.27 -6.32
N LYS A 52 10.48 8.57 -5.13
CA LYS A 52 10.63 7.71 -3.95
C LYS A 52 9.44 6.82 -3.72
N LEU A 53 8.26 7.25 -4.12
CA LEU A 53 7.05 6.50 -3.79
C LEU A 53 5.98 6.70 -4.84
N TYR A 54 5.02 5.79 -4.83
CA TYR A 54 3.79 5.91 -5.58
C TYR A 54 2.66 5.98 -4.56
N MET A 55 1.89 7.05 -4.63
CA MET A 55 0.77 7.24 -3.71
C MET A 55 -0.46 7.65 -4.50
N TYR A 56 -1.56 6.95 -4.27
CA TYR A 56 -2.82 7.35 -4.88
C TYR A 56 -3.96 7.14 -3.92
N GLU A 57 -5.04 7.83 -4.20
CA GLU A 57 -6.25 7.78 -3.40
C GLU A 57 -7.42 7.40 -4.29
N ARG A 58 -8.30 6.54 -3.77
CA ARG A 58 -9.61 6.28 -4.37
C ARG A 58 -10.66 6.76 -3.39
N SER A 59 -11.71 7.39 -3.88
CA SER A 59 -12.76 7.90 -3.00
C SER A 59 -14.13 7.62 -3.59
N LEU A 60 -15.06 7.23 -2.73
CA LEU A 60 -16.44 6.94 -3.12
C LEU A 60 -17.34 7.30 -1.94
N GLY A 61 -18.22 8.28 -2.12
CA GLY A 61 -19.06 8.74 -1.05
C GLY A 61 -18.23 9.28 0.12
N ASP A 62 -18.43 8.70 1.29
CA ASP A 62 -17.74 9.13 2.50
C ASP A 62 -16.42 8.40 2.73
N GLU A 63 -16.07 7.47 1.87
CA GLU A 63 -14.90 6.64 2.07
C GLU A 63 -13.74 7.10 1.20
N ARG A 64 -12.55 7.17 1.80
CA ARG A 64 -11.31 7.47 1.09
C ARG A 64 -10.31 6.36 1.42
N ILE A 65 -9.68 5.81 0.40
CA ILE A 65 -8.66 4.78 0.56
C ILE A 65 -7.37 5.28 -0.06
N LEU A 66 -6.31 5.26 0.74
CA LEU A 66 -4.99 5.73 0.32
C LEU A 66 -4.06 4.53 0.18
N VAL A 67 -3.39 4.44 -0.96
CA VAL A 67 -2.38 3.41 -1.21
C VAL A 67 -1.03 4.10 -1.33
N ALA A 68 -0.05 3.64 -0.56
CA ALA A 68 1.30 4.19 -0.57
C ALA A 68 2.31 3.06 -0.73
N ILE A 69 3.19 3.19 -1.71
CA ILE A 69 4.18 2.15 -2.04
C ILE A 69 5.55 2.79 -2.17
N SER A 70 6.54 2.27 -1.44
CA SER A 70 7.91 2.75 -1.53
C SER A 70 8.68 2.00 -2.61
N PHE A 71 9.48 2.74 -3.38
CA PHE A 71 10.38 2.16 -4.38
C PHE A 71 11.83 2.21 -3.92
N ARG A 72 12.07 2.52 -2.65
CA ARG A 72 13.43 2.69 -2.15
C ARG A 72 13.83 1.56 -1.23
N HIS A 73 15.13 1.31 -1.14
CA HIS A 73 15.69 0.31 -0.25
C HIS A 73 16.10 0.89 1.10
N PHE A 74 15.62 2.08 1.42
CA PHE A 74 15.83 2.73 2.70
C PHE A 74 14.51 3.34 3.17
N PRO A 75 14.36 3.61 4.48
CA PRO A 75 13.11 4.19 4.97
C PRO A 75 12.88 5.59 4.43
N ILE A 76 11.63 5.90 4.14
CA ILE A 76 11.24 7.22 3.68
C ILE A 76 10.06 7.72 4.50
N ARG A 77 9.94 9.04 4.56
CA ARG A 77 8.76 9.67 5.14
C ARG A 77 7.89 10.21 4.02
N CYS A 78 6.59 10.14 4.21
CA CYS A 78 5.67 10.68 3.25
C CYS A 78 4.60 11.51 3.95
N ARG A 79 4.12 12.54 3.26
CA ARG A 79 3.03 13.35 3.76
C ARG A 79 1.72 12.66 3.47
N LEU A 80 0.75 12.84 4.37
CA LEU A 80 -0.61 12.42 4.07
C LEU A 80 -1.27 13.48 3.22
N PRO A 81 -2.13 13.07 2.27
CA PRO A 81 -2.94 14.03 1.53
C PRO A 81 -3.79 14.89 2.45
N GLU A 82 -4.10 16.08 1.97
CA GLU A 82 -4.91 17.02 2.71
C GLU A 82 -6.27 16.41 3.07
N GLY A 83 -6.69 16.61 4.30
CA GLY A 83 -7.97 16.09 4.76
C GLY A 83 -7.91 14.70 5.36
N LEU A 84 -6.75 14.03 5.35
CA LEU A 84 -6.59 12.71 5.93
C LEU A 84 -5.79 12.81 7.22
N ALA A 85 -6.46 12.66 8.36
CA ALA A 85 -5.81 12.71 9.66
C ALA A 85 -5.22 11.36 10.01
N ALA A 86 -3.93 11.33 10.38
CA ALA A 86 -3.23 10.07 10.65
C ALA A 86 -3.94 9.24 11.71
N GLU A 87 -4.45 9.89 12.76
CA GLU A 87 -5.06 9.18 13.88
C GLU A 87 -6.41 8.53 13.53
N ARG A 88 -6.98 8.88 12.38
CA ARG A 88 -8.26 8.33 11.96
C ARG A 88 -8.14 7.29 10.86
N GLY A 89 -6.93 7.03 10.40
CA GLY A 89 -6.71 6.05 9.36
C GLY A 89 -6.85 4.63 9.90
N GLU A 90 -7.52 3.79 9.13
CA GLU A 90 -7.66 2.38 9.45
C GLU A 90 -6.80 1.58 8.48
N LEU A 91 -5.91 0.76 9.00
CA LEU A 91 -5.06 -0.07 8.15
C LEU A 91 -5.88 -1.20 7.54
N LEU A 92 -5.89 -1.28 6.21
CA LEU A 92 -6.55 -2.36 5.51
C LEU A 92 -5.57 -3.45 5.08
N LEU A 93 -4.34 -3.05 4.71
CA LEU A 93 -3.37 -3.99 4.18
C LEU A 93 -1.98 -3.41 4.28
N GLY A 94 -1.00 -4.26 4.53
CA GLY A 94 0.41 -3.89 4.52
C GLY A 94 1.27 -5.12 4.34
N ASN A 95 2.48 -4.93 3.80
CA ASN A 95 3.41 -6.04 3.60
C ASN A 95 4.47 -6.12 4.69
N TYR A 96 4.35 -5.30 5.73
CA TYR A 96 5.23 -5.34 6.90
C TYR A 96 4.39 -5.47 8.15
N PRO A 97 4.93 -6.04 9.23
CA PRO A 97 4.22 -6.04 10.52
C PRO A 97 4.22 -4.63 11.11
N GLN A 98 3.12 -4.29 11.78
CA GLN A 98 2.97 -3.04 12.53
C GLN A 98 3.33 -1.80 11.70
N PRO A 99 2.67 -1.59 10.55
CA PRO A 99 2.99 -0.42 9.73
C PRO A 99 2.62 0.87 10.43
N GLN A 100 3.41 1.90 10.17
CA GLN A 100 3.16 3.24 10.73
C GLN A 100 2.80 4.18 9.59
N ILE A 101 1.69 4.88 9.76
CA ILE A 101 1.23 5.81 8.75
C ILE A 101 2.23 6.97 8.62
N GLY A 102 2.53 7.36 7.39
CA GLY A 102 3.47 8.46 7.12
C GLY A 102 4.93 8.04 7.01
N THR A 103 5.24 6.77 7.24
CA THR A 103 6.60 6.25 7.13
C THR A 103 6.55 4.92 6.39
N LEU A 104 7.41 4.77 5.40
CA LEU A 104 7.51 3.54 4.63
C LEU A 104 8.90 2.96 4.77
N ARG A 105 8.98 1.70 5.21
CA ARG A 105 10.23 0.94 5.25
C ARG A 105 10.59 0.51 3.82
N PRO A 106 11.79 -0.07 3.61
CA PRO A 106 12.19 -0.44 2.24
C PRO A 106 11.13 -1.28 1.53
N TYR A 107 10.71 -0.80 0.36
CA TYR A 107 9.71 -1.44 -0.49
C TYR A 107 8.41 -1.77 0.24
N GLU A 108 8.06 -0.97 1.24
CA GLU A 108 6.83 -1.17 1.98
C GLU A 108 5.64 -0.64 1.20
N ALA A 109 4.51 -1.36 1.29
CA ALA A 109 3.24 -0.93 0.76
C ALA A 109 2.22 -0.90 1.89
N GLN A 110 1.41 0.15 1.92
CA GLN A 110 0.38 0.33 2.94
C GLN A 110 -0.90 0.77 2.28
N VAL A 111 -2.03 0.27 2.76
CA VAL A 111 -3.36 0.68 2.31
C VAL A 111 -4.16 1.09 3.54
N TRP A 112 -4.61 2.32 3.56
CA TRP A 112 -5.33 2.91 4.68
C TRP A 112 -6.68 3.43 4.24
N ARG A 113 -7.66 3.39 5.16
CA ARG A 113 -9.01 3.85 4.88
C ARG A 113 -9.43 4.94 5.87
N TRP A 114 -10.11 5.94 5.35
CA TRP A 114 -10.80 6.95 6.15
C TRP A 114 -12.26 6.94 5.77
N LYS A 115 -13.11 6.99 6.75
CA LYS A 115 -14.54 7.01 6.54
C LYS A 115 -15.16 8.03 7.47
N ARG A 116 -16.05 8.86 6.93
CA ARG A 116 -16.75 9.86 7.74
C ARG A 116 -17.83 9.23 8.58
#